data_07d1ea0594fbed2af74132dc7dff39d2
#
_entry.id   07d1ea0594fbed2af74132dc7dff39d2
#
_cell.length_a   1.000
_cell.length_b   1.000
_cell.length_c   1.000
_cell.angle_alpha   90.00
_cell.angle_beta   90.00
_cell.angle_gamma   90.00
#
_symmetry.space_group_name_H-M   'P 1'
#
loop_
_entity.id
_entity.type
_entity.pdbx_description
1 polymer ?
#
loop_
_entity_poly.entity_id
_entity_poly.type
_entity_poly.pdbx_seq_one_letter_code
_entity_poly.pdbx_strand_id
1 'polypeptide(L)'
;MLDYTLIKRKLALSEEELQKLTPYRNMTLEQAAGDFLTQAAVERVLEKVITRGIDINRHIIGAIGTHLRAPRKNRETFLHLAELALYPREFAEKIAPSAGFRNALVHDYNNLDEATRNTKIGDVIKMYTDYAKYILDFLDQHRAADLLKAAQDRTG
;
A
#
# COMPACT_ATOMS: atom_id res chain seq x y z
N MET A 1 -10.34 -14.66 8.80
CA MET A 1 -9.33 -14.53 9.88
C MET A 1 -8.06 -13.90 9.33
N LEU A 2 -7.50 -12.97 10.06
CA LEU A 2 -6.27 -12.28 9.64
C LEU A 2 -5.05 -13.21 9.73
N ASP A 3 -4.31 -13.27 8.64
CA ASP A 3 -3.02 -13.97 8.60
C ASP A 3 -1.89 -12.99 8.89
N TYR A 4 -1.55 -12.86 10.17
CA TYR A 4 -0.52 -11.92 10.64
C TYR A 4 0.84 -12.17 10.01
N THR A 5 1.24 -13.44 9.91
CA THR A 5 2.54 -13.83 9.35
C THR A 5 2.64 -13.45 7.87
N LEU A 6 1.59 -13.73 7.10
CA LEU A 6 1.54 -13.39 5.68
C LEU A 6 1.64 -11.87 5.45
N ILE A 7 0.86 -11.09 6.21
CA ILE A 7 0.85 -9.63 6.07
C ILE A 7 2.23 -9.06 6.43
N LYS A 8 2.80 -9.46 7.56
CA LYS A 8 4.12 -8.99 8.00
C LYS A 8 5.22 -9.32 6.99
N ARG A 9 5.16 -10.52 6.42
CA ARG A 9 6.12 -10.92 5.37
C ARG A 9 6.01 -10.05 4.13
N LYS A 10 4.81 -9.79 3.67
CA LYS A 10 4.58 -8.90 2.50
C LYS A 10 5.09 -7.49 2.76
N LEU A 11 4.87 -6.96 3.96
CA LEU A 11 5.38 -5.64 4.34
C LEU A 11 6.90 -5.59 4.38
N ALA A 12 7.55 -6.62 4.94
CA ALA A 12 9.01 -6.70 5.00
C ALA A 12 9.63 -6.77 3.60
N LEU A 13 9.05 -7.56 2.70
CA LEU A 13 9.50 -7.64 1.31
C LEU A 13 9.33 -6.31 0.58
N SER A 14 8.23 -5.60 0.84
CA SER A 14 8.00 -4.28 0.26
C SER A 14 9.02 -3.25 0.77
N GLU A 15 9.39 -3.30 2.04
CA GLU A 15 10.44 -2.42 2.59
C GLU A 15 11.77 -2.64 1.88
N GLU A 16 12.18 -3.89 1.67
CA GLU A 16 13.40 -4.21 0.93
C GLU A 16 13.37 -3.65 -0.49
N GLU A 17 12.23 -3.75 -1.17
CA GLU A 17 12.07 -3.21 -2.52
C GLU A 17 12.12 -1.67 -2.53
N LEU A 18 11.48 -1.03 -1.56
CA LEU A 18 11.49 0.44 -1.45
C LEU A 18 12.90 1.00 -1.24
N GLN A 19 13.74 0.30 -0.49
CA GLN A 19 15.13 0.72 -0.28
C GLN A 19 15.92 0.79 -1.60
N LYS A 20 15.59 -0.05 -2.58
CA LYS A 20 16.21 -0.01 -3.90
C LYS A 20 15.90 1.26 -4.67
N LEU A 21 14.83 1.96 -4.33
CA LEU A 21 14.45 3.23 -4.93
C LEU A 21 15.10 4.44 -4.27
N THR A 22 15.75 4.29 -3.14
CA THR A 22 16.36 5.41 -2.40
C THR A 22 17.30 6.26 -3.25
N PRO A 23 18.16 5.71 -4.14
CA PRO A 23 18.99 6.52 -5.01
C PRO A 23 18.22 7.44 -5.95
N TYR A 24 16.96 7.12 -6.24
CA TYR A 24 16.11 7.86 -7.18
C TYR A 24 15.10 8.78 -6.46
N ARG A 25 15.19 8.94 -5.14
CA ARG A 25 14.18 9.63 -4.32
C ARG A 25 13.88 11.08 -4.73
N ASN A 26 14.88 11.77 -5.29
CA ASN A 26 14.74 13.16 -5.69
C ASN A 26 14.21 13.32 -7.13
N MET A 27 14.04 12.22 -7.86
CA MET A 27 13.50 12.22 -9.22
C MET A 27 11.97 12.17 -9.17
N THR A 28 11.35 12.84 -10.14
CA THR A 28 9.92 12.66 -10.43
C THR A 28 9.72 11.38 -11.24
N LEU A 29 8.48 10.89 -11.32
CA LEU A 29 8.14 9.77 -12.20
C LEU A 29 8.44 10.12 -13.66
N GLU A 30 8.23 11.39 -14.06
CA GLU A 30 8.55 11.87 -15.40
C GLU A 30 10.05 11.78 -15.70
N GLN A 31 10.89 12.23 -14.77
CA GLN A 31 12.35 12.14 -14.90
C GLN A 31 12.83 10.70 -14.99
N ALA A 32 12.28 9.81 -14.18
CA ALA A 32 12.60 8.38 -14.22
C ALA A 32 12.25 7.76 -15.57
N ALA A 33 11.12 8.15 -16.15
CA ALA A 33 10.68 7.67 -17.47
C ALA A 33 11.56 8.15 -18.62
N GLY A 34 12.39 9.18 -18.42
CA GLY A 34 13.34 9.69 -19.41
C GLY A 34 14.59 8.82 -19.60
N ASP A 35 14.85 7.86 -18.72
CA ASP A 35 15.97 6.91 -18.81
C ASP A 35 15.46 5.49 -18.74
N PHE A 36 15.77 4.68 -19.77
CA PHE A 36 15.22 3.33 -19.92
C PHE A 36 15.51 2.43 -18.70
N LEU A 37 16.76 2.43 -18.21
CA LEU A 37 17.12 1.55 -17.08
C LEU A 37 16.49 2.02 -15.77
N THR A 38 16.44 3.33 -15.54
CA THR A 38 15.80 3.93 -14.37
C THR A 38 14.29 3.63 -14.39
N GLN A 39 13.65 3.82 -15.52
CA GLN A 39 12.23 3.51 -15.68
C GLN A 39 11.95 2.04 -15.39
N ALA A 40 12.75 1.12 -15.93
CA ALA A 40 12.58 -0.31 -15.71
C ALA A 40 12.73 -0.69 -14.23
N ALA A 41 13.72 -0.12 -13.54
CA ALA A 41 13.94 -0.35 -12.11
C ALA A 41 12.77 0.18 -11.26
N VAL A 42 12.35 1.41 -11.50
CA VAL A 42 11.23 2.05 -10.78
C VAL A 42 9.93 1.29 -11.02
N GLU A 43 9.64 0.97 -12.27
CA GLU A 43 8.45 0.20 -12.65
C GLU A 43 8.40 -1.15 -11.92
N ARG A 44 9.51 -1.89 -11.92
CA ARG A 44 9.57 -3.22 -11.29
C ARG A 44 9.32 -3.14 -9.79
N VAL A 45 9.93 -2.18 -9.10
CA VAL A 45 9.72 -2.00 -7.66
C VAL A 45 8.28 -1.57 -7.37
N LEU A 46 7.76 -0.59 -8.08
CA LEU A 46 6.39 -0.11 -7.88
C LEU A 46 5.37 -1.23 -8.13
N GLU A 47 5.57 -2.03 -9.18
CA GLU A 47 4.71 -3.19 -9.42
C GLU A 47 4.61 -4.10 -8.20
N LYS A 48 5.75 -4.47 -7.63
CA LYS A 48 5.80 -5.38 -6.49
C LYS A 48 5.19 -4.76 -5.23
N VAL A 49 5.55 -3.51 -4.92
CA VAL A 49 5.11 -2.84 -3.69
C VAL A 49 3.60 -2.56 -3.75
N ILE A 50 3.11 -2.05 -4.86
CA ILE A 50 1.69 -1.73 -5.03
C ILE A 50 0.84 -3.01 -5.02
N THR A 51 1.27 -4.05 -5.73
CA THR A 51 0.57 -5.34 -5.77
C THR A 51 0.46 -5.94 -4.37
N ARG A 52 1.55 -5.93 -3.58
CA ARG A 52 1.52 -6.42 -2.20
C ARG A 52 0.57 -5.60 -1.32
N GLY A 53 0.57 -4.28 -1.49
CA GLY A 53 -0.37 -3.41 -0.76
C GLY A 53 -1.83 -3.76 -1.06
N ILE A 54 -2.17 -3.92 -2.33
CA ILE A 54 -3.52 -4.31 -2.74
C ILE A 54 -3.89 -5.69 -2.19
N ASP A 55 -2.97 -6.65 -2.24
CA ASP A 55 -3.20 -8.00 -1.70
C ASP A 55 -3.45 -7.95 -0.19
N ILE A 56 -2.68 -7.17 0.55
CA ILE A 56 -2.88 -6.95 1.99
C ILE A 56 -4.25 -6.33 2.24
N ASN A 57 -4.61 -5.29 1.49
CA ASN A 57 -5.90 -4.62 1.62
C ASN A 57 -7.05 -5.59 1.42
N ARG A 58 -7.01 -6.39 0.35
CA ARG A 58 -8.04 -7.38 0.05
C ARG A 58 -8.15 -8.45 1.12
N HIS A 59 -7.02 -8.88 1.66
CA HIS A 59 -7.01 -9.85 2.76
C HIS A 59 -7.68 -9.29 4.02
N ILE A 60 -7.35 -8.07 4.41
CA ILE A 60 -7.94 -7.40 5.57
C ILE A 60 -9.45 -7.18 5.35
N ILE A 61 -9.84 -6.67 4.18
CA ILE A 61 -11.26 -6.45 3.85
C ILE A 61 -12.03 -7.77 3.91
N GLY A 62 -11.47 -8.85 3.38
CA GLY A 62 -12.10 -10.17 3.44
C GLY A 62 -12.24 -10.72 4.86
N ALA A 63 -11.32 -10.38 5.76
CA ALA A 63 -11.33 -10.86 7.14
C ALA A 63 -12.26 -10.06 8.07
N ILE A 64 -12.30 -8.72 7.93
CA ILE A 64 -13.01 -7.84 8.88
C ILE A 64 -13.92 -6.81 8.22
N GLY A 65 -13.93 -6.70 6.92
CA GLY A 65 -14.66 -5.67 6.17
C GLY A 65 -15.81 -6.21 5.30
N THR A 66 -16.32 -7.40 5.57
CA THR A 66 -17.36 -8.05 4.76
C THR A 66 -18.70 -7.30 4.76
N HIS A 67 -18.91 -6.40 5.75
CA HIS A 67 -20.09 -5.52 5.80
C HIS A 67 -20.00 -4.35 4.83
N LEU A 68 -18.82 -4.07 4.28
CA LEU A 68 -18.64 -3.02 3.29
C LEU A 68 -19.00 -3.53 1.89
N ARG A 69 -19.36 -2.59 1.00
CA ARG A 69 -19.50 -2.93 -0.41
C ARG A 69 -18.16 -3.43 -0.95
N ALA A 70 -18.18 -4.53 -1.72
CA ALA A 70 -16.96 -5.07 -2.32
C ALA A 70 -16.27 -4.01 -3.21
N PRO A 71 -14.93 -3.87 -3.10
CA PRO A 71 -14.22 -2.91 -3.94
C PRO A 71 -14.26 -3.33 -5.41
N ARG A 72 -14.57 -2.38 -6.29
CA ARG A 72 -14.64 -2.61 -7.74
C ARG A 72 -13.31 -2.38 -8.43
N LYS A 73 -12.49 -1.48 -7.87
CA LYS A 73 -11.18 -1.09 -8.40
C LYS A 73 -10.13 -1.22 -7.31
N ASN A 74 -8.88 -1.45 -7.72
CA ASN A 74 -7.77 -1.60 -6.78
C ASN A 74 -7.59 -0.38 -5.87
N ARG A 75 -7.80 0.83 -6.40
CA ARG A 75 -7.72 2.07 -5.61
C ARG A 75 -8.73 2.10 -4.46
N GLU A 76 -9.91 1.52 -4.65
CA GLU A 76 -10.96 1.49 -3.63
C GLU A 76 -10.55 0.67 -2.41
N THR A 77 -9.65 -0.30 -2.57
CA THR A 77 -9.17 -1.10 -1.45
C THR A 77 -8.48 -0.26 -0.39
N PHE A 78 -7.73 0.76 -0.82
CA PHE A 78 -7.08 1.70 0.12
C PHE A 78 -8.11 2.55 0.86
N LEU A 79 -9.17 2.98 0.19
CA LEU A 79 -10.25 3.78 0.80
C LEU A 79 -11.03 2.95 1.83
N HIS A 80 -11.26 1.68 1.54
CA HIS A 80 -11.96 0.76 2.45
C HIS A 80 -11.20 0.58 3.78
N LEU A 81 -9.86 0.57 3.76
CA LEU A 81 -9.09 0.48 5.00
C LEU A 81 -9.27 1.71 5.90
N ALA A 82 -9.53 2.89 5.33
CA ALA A 82 -9.89 4.07 6.11
C ALA A 82 -11.29 3.91 6.73
N GLU A 83 -12.25 3.33 6.01
CA GLU A 83 -13.57 3.02 6.56
C GLU A 83 -13.48 2.01 7.70
N LEU A 84 -12.51 1.11 7.67
CA LEU A 84 -12.21 0.16 8.73
C LEU A 84 -11.32 0.75 9.83
N ALA A 85 -11.02 2.04 9.77
CA ALA A 85 -10.24 2.80 10.74
C ALA A 85 -8.78 2.38 10.91
N LEU A 86 -8.17 1.76 9.88
CA LEU A 86 -6.75 1.44 9.91
C LEU A 86 -5.88 2.70 9.80
N TYR A 87 -6.36 3.71 9.08
CA TYR A 87 -5.69 5.00 8.94
C TYR A 87 -6.72 6.10 8.58
N PRO A 88 -6.33 7.38 8.69
CA PRO A 88 -7.24 8.48 8.37
C PRO A 88 -7.66 8.50 6.90
N ARG A 89 -8.85 9.01 6.62
CA ARG A 89 -9.36 9.18 5.26
C ARG A 89 -8.41 10.01 4.39
N GLU A 90 -7.81 11.02 4.96
CA GLU A 90 -6.83 11.89 4.27
C GLU A 90 -5.65 11.08 3.73
N PHE A 91 -5.12 10.15 4.53
CA PHE A 91 -4.06 9.24 4.09
C PHE A 91 -4.55 8.32 2.97
N ALA A 92 -5.75 7.76 3.10
CA ALA A 92 -6.34 6.90 2.08
C ALA A 92 -6.46 7.60 0.73
N GLU A 93 -6.93 8.85 0.73
CA GLU A 93 -7.05 9.66 -0.48
C GLU A 93 -5.69 9.98 -1.13
N LYS A 94 -4.65 10.07 -0.31
CA LYS A 94 -3.28 10.29 -0.76
C LYS A 94 -2.68 9.05 -1.42
N ILE A 95 -2.87 7.86 -0.84
CA ILE A 95 -2.26 6.62 -1.32
C ILE A 95 -3.08 5.95 -2.44
N ALA A 96 -4.39 6.10 -2.46
CA ALA A 96 -5.26 5.42 -3.41
C ALA A 96 -4.86 5.63 -4.89
N PRO A 97 -4.48 6.85 -5.35
CA PRO A 97 -4.05 7.06 -6.73
C PRO A 97 -2.81 6.26 -7.13
N SER A 98 -1.95 5.86 -6.18
CA SER A 98 -0.75 5.09 -6.47
C SER A 98 -1.05 3.72 -7.07
N ALA A 99 -2.25 3.19 -6.87
CA ALA A 99 -2.67 1.92 -7.47
C ALA A 99 -2.61 1.94 -9.00
N GLY A 100 -2.69 3.12 -9.62
CA GLY A 100 -2.60 3.29 -11.07
C GLY A 100 -1.19 3.60 -11.59
N PHE A 101 -0.21 3.85 -10.72
CA PHE A 101 1.11 4.33 -11.17
C PHE A 101 1.83 3.34 -12.08
N ARG A 102 1.73 2.04 -11.80
CA ARG A 102 2.35 1.03 -12.64
C ARG A 102 1.83 1.06 -14.07
N ASN A 103 0.51 1.02 -14.23
CA ASN A 103 -0.11 1.05 -15.56
C ASN A 103 0.22 2.34 -16.30
N ALA A 104 0.26 3.44 -15.56
CA ALA A 104 0.60 4.74 -16.07
C ALA A 104 2.03 4.81 -16.63
N LEU A 105 2.99 4.17 -15.95
CA LEU A 105 4.39 4.14 -16.40
C LEU A 105 4.60 3.23 -17.62
N VAL A 106 3.80 2.15 -17.76
CA VAL A 106 3.98 1.14 -18.81
C VAL A 106 3.19 1.47 -20.07
N HIS A 107 1.93 1.86 -19.93
CA HIS A 107 0.98 1.85 -21.05
C HIS A 107 0.59 3.23 -21.58
N ASP A 108 0.69 4.27 -20.77
CA ASP A 108 0.10 5.55 -21.16
C ASP A 108 0.78 6.77 -20.53
N TYR A 109 2.10 6.78 -20.61
CA TYR A 109 2.92 7.86 -20.05
C TYR A 109 2.47 9.25 -20.57
N ASN A 110 2.07 9.34 -21.84
CA ASN A 110 1.64 10.60 -22.44
C ASN A 110 0.28 11.09 -21.91
N ASN A 111 -0.54 10.22 -21.32
CA ASN A 111 -1.85 10.56 -20.78
C ASN A 111 -1.85 10.67 -19.24
N LEU A 112 -0.68 10.61 -18.59
CA LEU A 112 -0.58 10.89 -17.17
C LEU A 112 -0.98 12.32 -16.88
N ASP A 113 -1.76 12.52 -15.82
CA ASP A 113 -2.02 13.86 -15.35
C ASP A 113 -0.72 14.50 -14.83
N GLU A 114 -0.70 15.83 -14.80
CA GLU A 114 0.46 16.59 -14.38
C GLU A 114 0.90 16.25 -12.94
N ALA A 115 -0.06 16.06 -12.03
CA ALA A 115 0.21 15.74 -10.65
C ALA A 115 0.95 14.40 -10.53
N THR A 116 0.54 13.36 -11.27
CA THR A 116 1.20 12.05 -11.28
C THR A 116 2.60 12.14 -11.87
N ARG A 117 2.77 12.85 -12.98
CA ARG A 117 4.09 13.05 -13.62
C ARG A 117 5.08 13.73 -12.68
N ASN A 118 4.63 14.70 -11.90
CA ASN A 118 5.45 15.48 -10.97
C ASN A 118 5.62 14.83 -9.60
N THR A 119 5.03 13.67 -9.37
CA THR A 119 5.19 12.94 -8.12
C THR A 119 6.65 12.51 -7.96
N LYS A 120 7.26 12.83 -6.83
CA LYS A 120 8.63 12.40 -6.51
C LYS A 120 8.63 10.97 -6.03
N ILE A 121 9.62 10.21 -6.45
CA ILE A 121 9.82 8.82 -6.02
C ILE A 121 9.96 8.76 -4.49
N GLY A 122 10.65 9.73 -3.88
CA GLY A 122 10.76 9.82 -2.42
C GLY A 122 9.41 9.94 -1.71
N ASP A 123 8.44 10.62 -2.32
CA ASP A 123 7.09 10.74 -1.75
C ASP A 123 6.35 9.40 -1.81
N VAL A 124 6.55 8.60 -2.85
CA VAL A 124 5.99 7.25 -2.95
C VAL A 124 6.62 6.33 -1.90
N ILE A 125 7.94 6.41 -1.72
CA ILE A 125 8.65 5.65 -0.67
C ILE A 125 8.05 5.98 0.71
N LYS A 126 7.90 7.27 1.01
CA LYS A 126 7.32 7.72 2.29
C LYS A 126 5.89 7.22 2.47
N MET A 127 5.09 7.31 1.44
CA MET A 127 3.69 6.90 1.44
C MET A 127 3.53 5.41 1.82
N TYR A 128 4.32 4.54 1.19
CA TYR A 128 4.27 3.10 1.47
C TYR A 128 4.97 2.73 2.79
N THR A 129 5.95 3.51 3.23
CA THR A 129 6.54 3.36 4.57
C THR A 129 5.50 3.71 5.65
N ASP A 130 4.76 4.80 5.49
CA ASP A 130 3.69 5.19 6.40
C ASP A 130 2.54 4.17 6.37
N TYR A 131 2.17 3.68 5.19
CA TYR A 131 1.20 2.60 5.03
C TYR A 131 1.59 1.37 5.87
N ALA A 132 2.84 0.93 5.77
CA ALA A 132 3.33 -0.22 6.53
C ALA A 132 3.20 -0.01 8.04
N LYS A 133 3.50 1.19 8.54
CA LYS A 133 3.36 1.53 9.95
C LYS A 133 1.91 1.43 10.41
N TYR A 134 0.97 1.98 9.64
CA TYR A 134 -0.45 1.90 9.95
C TYR A 134 -0.93 0.44 10.02
N ILE A 135 -0.52 -0.38 9.05
CA ILE A 135 -0.91 -1.79 9.03
C ILE A 135 -0.32 -2.54 10.23
N LEU A 136 0.96 -2.34 10.55
CA LEU A 136 1.60 -3.00 11.69
C LEU A 136 0.95 -2.59 13.02
N ASP A 137 0.66 -1.31 13.21
CA ASP A 137 -0.03 -0.82 14.40
C ASP A 137 -1.43 -1.44 14.54
N PHE A 138 -2.16 -1.52 13.45
CA PHE A 138 -3.46 -2.18 13.43
C PHE A 138 -3.36 -3.67 13.80
N LEU A 139 -2.37 -4.38 13.24
CA LEU A 139 -2.18 -5.81 13.54
C LEU A 139 -1.87 -6.03 15.03
N ASP A 140 -1.04 -5.19 15.61
CA ASP A 140 -0.69 -5.28 17.04
C ASP A 140 -1.91 -5.03 17.92
N GLN A 141 -2.72 -4.04 17.62
CA GLN A 141 -3.96 -3.72 18.36
C GLN A 141 -5.00 -4.83 18.22
N HIS A 142 -5.17 -5.36 17.01
CA HIS A 142 -6.14 -6.41 16.74
C HIS A 142 -5.75 -7.71 17.43
N ARG A 143 -4.45 -8.07 17.42
CA ARG A 143 -3.94 -9.25 18.09
C ARG A 143 -4.09 -9.14 19.61
N ALA A 144 -3.82 -7.98 20.20
CA ALA A 144 -4.02 -7.74 21.62
C ALA A 144 -5.49 -7.91 22.02
N ALA A 145 -6.42 -7.40 21.22
CA ALA A 145 -7.86 -7.55 21.44
C ALA A 145 -8.29 -9.03 21.37
N ASP A 146 -7.78 -9.79 20.40
CA ASP A 146 -8.05 -11.22 20.28
C ASP A 146 -7.55 -12.01 21.50
N LEU A 147 -6.36 -11.69 22.00
CA LEU A 147 -5.80 -12.36 23.18
C LEU A 147 -6.61 -12.06 24.45
N LEU A 148 -7.08 -10.82 24.62
CA LEU A 148 -7.94 -10.44 25.74
C LEU A 148 -9.27 -11.17 25.70
N LYS A 149 -9.89 -11.26 24.53
CA LYS A 149 -11.13 -12.00 24.34
C LYS A 149 -10.97 -13.48 24.67
N ALA A 150 -9.90 -14.09 24.17
CA ALA A 150 -9.59 -15.50 24.46
C ALA A 150 -9.39 -15.75 25.97
N ALA A 151 -8.75 -14.82 26.68
CA ALA A 151 -8.56 -14.87 28.11
C ALA A 151 -9.89 -14.78 28.90
N GLN A 152 -10.80 -13.89 28.47
CA GLN A 152 -12.13 -13.73 29.05
C GLN A 152 -13.00 -14.97 28.82
N ASP A 153 -12.93 -15.59 27.65
CA ASP A 153 -13.68 -16.81 27.32
C ASP A 153 -13.22 -18.02 28.16
N ARG A 154 -11.98 -18.04 28.64
CA ARG A 154 -11.45 -19.09 29.51
C ARG A 154 -11.88 -18.96 30.96
N THR A 155 -12.23 -17.75 31.39
CA THR A 155 -12.62 -17.46 32.77
C THR A 155 -14.13 -17.47 33.01
N GLY A 156 -14.88 -17.52 31.95
CA GLY A 156 -16.33 -17.71 31.98
C GLY A 156 -16.75 -19.13 31.71
#